data_7b2b3ce7e061ec7749da8bb3ac3c7811
#
_entry.id   7b2b3ce7e061ec7749da8bb3ac3c7811
#
_cell.length_a   1.000
_cell.length_b   1.000
_cell.length_c   1.000
_cell.angle_alpha   90.00
_cell.angle_beta   90.00
_cell.angle_gamma   90.00
#
_symmetry.space_group_name_H-M   'P 1'
#
loop_
_entity.id
_entity.type
_entity.pdbx_description
1 polymer ?
#
loop_
_entity_poly.entity_id
_entity_poly.type
_entity_poly.pdbx_seq_one_letter_code
_entity_poly.pdbx_strand_id
1 'polypeptide(L)'
;MIKMAVARTNIINFYSEEDFDKYFALHKEFASSLDECGLLEATYVKASATSLLYFSVVETEEGAQEILRRANEWRKKYDFKVDVITFDGEILYEYGKMKN
;
A
#
# COMPACT_ATOMS: atom_id res chain seq x y z
N MET A 1 12.26 -10.39 -22.26
CA MET A 1 11.15 -9.48 -21.96
C MET A 1 11.37 -8.82 -20.61
N ILE A 2 11.22 -7.51 -20.56
CA ILE A 2 11.39 -6.76 -19.34
C ILE A 2 10.07 -6.74 -18.58
N LYS A 3 10.09 -7.20 -17.33
CA LYS A 3 8.90 -7.09 -16.47
C LYS A 3 8.72 -5.64 -16.07
N MET A 4 7.50 -5.16 -16.18
CA MET A 4 7.15 -3.81 -15.79
C MET A 4 6.60 -3.84 -14.37
N ALA A 5 7.37 -3.32 -13.44
CA ALA A 5 6.88 -3.17 -12.07
C ALA A 5 5.82 -2.08 -12.02
N VAL A 6 4.86 -2.27 -11.14
CA VAL A 6 3.76 -1.33 -10.93
C VAL A 6 3.98 -0.59 -9.62
N ALA A 7 3.95 0.73 -9.65
CA ALA A 7 3.97 1.55 -8.45
C ALA A 7 2.53 1.91 -8.09
N ARG A 8 2.20 1.73 -6.82
CA ARG A 8 0.87 2.06 -6.31
C ARG A 8 0.98 3.05 -5.18
N THR A 9 0.17 4.10 -5.23
CA THR A 9 0.07 5.08 -4.17
C THR A 9 -1.34 5.06 -3.61
N ASN A 10 -1.46 4.88 -2.32
CA ASN A 10 -2.73 4.98 -1.62
C ASN A 10 -2.72 6.19 -0.71
N ILE A 11 -3.79 6.99 -0.79
CA ILE A 11 -4.04 8.06 0.16
C ILE A 11 -5.20 7.57 1.02
N ILE A 12 -4.96 7.42 2.32
CA ILE A 12 -5.93 6.83 3.23
C ILE A 12 -6.27 7.87 4.29
N ASN A 13 -7.54 8.28 4.31
CA ASN A 13 -8.02 9.27 5.27
C ASN A 13 -8.92 8.59 6.30
N PHE A 14 -8.64 8.87 7.57
CA PHE A 14 -9.35 8.29 8.71
C PHE A 14 -10.24 9.33 9.37
N TYR A 15 -11.22 8.86 10.13
CA TYR A 15 -12.11 9.74 10.86
C TYR A 15 -11.57 10.08 12.25
N SER A 16 -10.52 9.38 12.71
CA SER A 16 -9.88 9.67 14.00
C SER A 16 -8.43 9.19 13.98
N GLU A 17 -7.63 9.75 14.90
CA GLU A 17 -6.24 9.32 15.06
C GLU A 17 -6.15 7.89 15.59
N GLU A 18 -7.12 7.49 16.41
CA GLU A 18 -7.19 6.12 16.92
C GLU A 18 -7.36 5.12 15.77
N ASP A 19 -8.22 5.45 14.80
CA ASP A 19 -8.41 4.60 13.61
C ASP A 19 -7.14 4.53 12.78
N PHE A 20 -6.43 5.65 12.66
CA PHE A 20 -5.14 5.69 11.97
C PHE A 20 -4.16 4.70 12.61
N ASP A 21 -3.98 4.79 13.92
CA ASP A 21 -3.02 3.96 14.63
C ASP A 21 -3.34 2.47 14.53
N LYS A 22 -4.61 2.13 14.65
CA LYS A 22 -5.08 0.75 14.54
C LYS A 22 -4.86 0.20 13.14
N TYR A 23 -5.24 0.97 12.12
CA TYR A 23 -5.08 0.58 10.73
C TYR A 23 -3.61 0.37 10.39
N PHE A 24 -2.77 1.31 10.78
CA PHE A 24 -1.34 1.24 10.50
C PHE A 24 -0.71 -0.02 11.10
N ALA A 25 -0.99 -0.30 12.36
CA ALA A 25 -0.45 -1.47 13.03
C ALA A 25 -0.86 -2.77 12.33
N LEU A 26 -2.14 -2.88 11.96
CA LEU A 26 -2.65 -4.07 11.29
C LEU A 26 -2.19 -4.16 9.83
N HIS A 27 -2.06 -3.03 9.15
CA HIS A 27 -1.66 -3.02 7.75
C HIS A 27 -0.20 -3.45 7.57
N LYS A 28 0.68 -3.08 8.49
CA LYS A 28 2.08 -3.55 8.43
C LYS A 28 2.13 -5.07 8.45
N GLU A 29 1.31 -5.66 9.28
CA GLU A 29 1.23 -7.11 9.40
C GLU A 29 0.65 -7.74 8.13
N PHE A 30 -0.41 -7.13 7.60
CA PHE A 30 -1.01 -7.57 6.34
C PHE A 30 0.01 -7.49 5.20
N ALA A 31 0.73 -6.37 5.08
CA ALA A 31 1.69 -6.16 4.00
C ALA A 31 2.82 -7.20 4.03
N SER A 32 3.19 -7.68 5.20
CA SER A 32 4.27 -8.67 5.32
C SER A 32 3.93 -10.00 4.64
N SER A 33 2.65 -10.25 4.37
CA SER A 33 2.21 -11.47 3.69
C SER A 33 2.13 -11.31 2.17
N LEU A 34 2.38 -10.11 1.65
CA LEU A 34 2.18 -9.82 0.23
C LEU A 34 3.40 -10.08 -0.65
N ASP A 35 4.51 -10.51 -0.09
CA ASP A 35 5.70 -10.87 -0.86
C ASP A 35 5.39 -12.01 -1.84
N GLU A 36 4.49 -12.91 -1.48
CA GLU A 36 4.07 -13.98 -2.40
C GLU A 36 3.31 -13.46 -3.62
N CYS A 37 2.79 -12.23 -3.54
CA CYS A 37 2.14 -11.58 -4.68
C CYS A 37 3.12 -10.73 -5.49
N GLY A 38 4.40 -10.70 -5.09
CA GLY A 38 5.41 -9.91 -5.77
C GLY A 38 5.59 -8.51 -5.23
N LEU A 39 5.18 -8.25 -3.98
CA LEU A 39 5.44 -6.96 -3.33
C LEU A 39 6.94 -6.81 -3.12
N LEU A 40 7.52 -5.76 -3.70
CA LEU A 40 8.96 -5.50 -3.64
C LEU A 40 9.31 -4.45 -2.62
N GLU A 41 8.48 -3.41 -2.48
CA GLU A 41 8.74 -2.30 -1.57
C GLU A 41 7.42 -1.78 -1.02
N ALA A 42 7.45 -1.31 0.21
CA ALA A 42 6.32 -0.65 0.84
C ALA A 42 6.84 0.44 1.77
N THR A 43 6.25 1.63 1.68
CA THR A 43 6.63 2.78 2.49
C THR A 43 5.38 3.45 3.02
N TYR A 44 5.37 3.71 4.32
CA TYR A 44 4.27 4.37 5.00
C TYR A 44 4.70 5.76 5.42
N VAL A 45 3.89 6.76 5.10
CA VAL A 45 4.17 8.15 5.46
C VAL A 45 2.97 8.72 6.20
N LYS A 46 3.19 9.25 7.39
CA LYS A 46 2.14 9.94 8.15
C LYS A 46 2.08 11.39 7.68
N ALA A 47 1.05 11.70 6.88
CA ALA A 47 0.89 13.04 6.32
C ALA A 47 0.21 13.99 7.31
N SER A 48 -0.65 13.45 8.18
CA SER A 48 -1.32 14.21 9.25
C SER A 48 -1.77 13.22 10.33
N ALA A 49 -2.40 13.71 11.37
CA ALA A 49 -2.94 12.85 12.43
C ALA A 49 -3.95 11.82 11.88
N THR A 50 -4.59 12.11 10.76
CA THR A 50 -5.63 11.27 10.19
C THR A 50 -5.41 10.90 8.72
N SER A 51 -4.21 11.15 8.17
CA SER A 51 -3.92 10.83 6.78
C SER A 51 -2.63 10.01 6.66
N LEU A 52 -2.76 8.86 6.03
CA LEU A 52 -1.65 7.94 5.78
C LEU A 52 -1.41 7.86 4.28
N LEU A 53 -0.16 8.00 3.87
CA LEU A 53 0.23 7.72 2.50
C LEU A 53 0.94 6.38 2.48
N TYR A 54 0.56 5.52 1.56
CA TYR A 54 1.16 4.21 1.42
C TYR A 54 1.65 4.03 -0.01
N PHE A 55 2.96 3.87 -0.16
CA PHE A 55 3.59 3.68 -1.45
C PHE A 55 4.08 2.24 -1.54
N SER A 56 3.79 1.58 -2.64
CA SER A 56 4.27 0.22 -2.84
C SER A 56 4.72 0.01 -4.28
N VAL A 57 5.62 -0.95 -4.45
CA VAL A 57 6.07 -1.39 -5.76
C VAL A 57 5.81 -2.88 -5.84
N VAL A 58 5.16 -3.31 -6.91
CA VAL A 58 4.80 -4.70 -7.13
C VAL A 58 5.43 -5.17 -8.43
N GLU A 59 5.97 -6.37 -8.42
CA GLU A 59 6.73 -6.91 -9.56
C GLU A 59 5.93 -6.99 -10.86
N THR A 60 4.63 -7.33 -10.79
CA THR A 60 3.78 -7.49 -11.97
C THR A 60 2.42 -6.86 -11.77
N GLU A 61 1.74 -6.59 -12.89
CA GLU A 61 0.37 -6.07 -12.82
C GLU A 61 -0.60 -7.09 -12.21
N GLU A 62 -0.42 -8.38 -12.53
CA GLU A 62 -1.26 -9.44 -11.95
C GLU A 62 -1.11 -9.47 -10.43
N GLY A 63 0.12 -9.35 -9.94
CA GLY A 63 0.38 -9.29 -8.51
C GLY A 63 -0.28 -8.08 -7.87
N ALA A 64 -0.23 -6.93 -8.53
CA ALA A 64 -0.87 -5.71 -8.04
C ALA A 64 -2.38 -5.87 -7.94
N GLN A 65 -3.01 -6.54 -8.90
CA GLN A 65 -4.46 -6.81 -8.88
C GLN A 65 -4.82 -7.77 -7.76
N GLU A 66 -4.01 -8.79 -7.53
CA GLU A 66 -4.24 -9.73 -6.44
C GLU A 66 -4.11 -9.05 -5.08
N ILE A 67 -3.13 -8.16 -4.92
CA ILE A 67 -2.98 -7.39 -3.69
C ILE A 67 -4.21 -6.51 -3.46
N LEU A 68 -4.72 -5.87 -4.49
CA LEU A 68 -5.91 -5.03 -4.37
C LEU A 68 -7.11 -5.86 -3.90
N ARG A 69 -7.30 -7.05 -4.47
CA ARG A 69 -8.37 -7.95 -4.06
C ARG A 69 -8.25 -8.32 -2.58
N ARG A 70 -7.05 -8.71 -2.16
CA ARG A 70 -6.80 -9.07 -0.75
C ARG A 70 -6.99 -7.89 0.19
N ALA A 71 -6.59 -6.70 -0.23
CA ALA A 71 -6.74 -5.48 0.57
C ALA A 71 -8.22 -5.14 0.77
N ASN A 72 -9.03 -5.31 -0.26
CA ASN A 72 -10.47 -5.06 -0.16
C ASN A 72 -11.13 -6.04 0.83
N GLU A 73 -10.75 -7.32 0.77
CA GLU A 73 -11.26 -8.32 1.71
C GLU A 73 -10.79 -8.04 3.13
N TRP A 74 -9.53 -7.64 3.29
CA TRP A 74 -8.96 -7.31 4.58
C TRP A 74 -9.70 -6.13 5.24
N ARG A 75 -9.97 -5.08 4.47
CA ARG A 75 -10.71 -3.92 5.00
C ARG A 75 -12.12 -4.29 5.42
N LYS A 76 -12.78 -5.15 4.67
CA LYS A 76 -14.12 -5.65 5.03
C LYS A 76 -14.08 -6.46 6.32
N LYS A 77 -13.08 -7.32 6.45
CA LYS A 77 -12.93 -8.18 7.62
C LYS A 77 -12.83 -7.38 8.91
N TYR A 78 -12.08 -6.28 8.90
CA TYR A 78 -11.88 -5.45 10.07
C TYR A 78 -12.86 -4.28 10.16
N ASP A 79 -13.74 -4.13 9.18
CA ASP A 79 -14.76 -3.08 9.14
C ASP A 79 -14.18 -1.69 9.33
N PHE A 80 -13.05 -1.42 8.67
CA PHE A 80 -12.45 -0.08 8.73
C PHE A 80 -13.29 0.93 7.97
N LYS A 81 -13.55 2.06 8.61
CA LYS A 81 -14.22 3.21 7.99
C LYS A 81 -13.15 4.19 7.56
N VAL A 82 -12.81 4.16 6.30
CA VAL A 82 -11.74 4.97 5.74
C VAL A 82 -12.10 5.40 4.33
N ASP A 83 -11.54 6.52 3.91
CA ASP A 83 -11.61 6.94 2.51
C ASP A 83 -10.26 6.63 1.88
N VAL A 84 -10.26 5.81 0.84
CA VAL A 84 -9.03 5.39 0.17
C VAL A 84 -9.07 5.83 -1.29
N ILE A 85 -8.01 6.51 -1.71
CA ILE A 85 -7.79 6.85 -3.11
C ILE A 85 -6.54 6.11 -3.56
N THR A 86 -6.65 5.35 -4.64
CA THR A 86 -5.57 4.52 -5.16
C THR A 86 -5.16 4.97 -6.56
N PHE A 87 -3.86 5.13 -6.76
CA PHE A 87 -3.27 5.42 -8.06
C PHE A 87 -2.24 4.35 -8.38
N ASP A 88 -2.35 3.76 -9.58
CA ASP A 88 -1.34 2.83 -10.09
C ASP A 88 -0.65 3.48 -11.27
N GLY A 89 0.64 3.21 -11.41
CA GLY A 89 1.36 3.76 -12.52
C GLY A 89 2.67 3.05 -12.81
N GLU A 90 3.26 3.42 -13.92
CA GLU A 90 4.55 2.91 -14.37
C GLU A 90 5.66 3.74 -13.76
N ILE A 91 6.72 3.06 -13.30
CA ILE A 91 7.89 3.73 -12.75
C ILE A 91 8.72 4.26 -13.91
N LEU A 92 8.89 5.58 -13.96
CA LEU A 92 9.67 6.21 -15.02
C LEU A 92 11.15 6.37 -14.67
N TYR A 93 11.45 6.52 -13.38
CA TYR A 93 12.83 6.76 -12.94
C TYR A 93 12.93 6.53 -11.42
N GLU A 94 14.03 5.95 -11.02
CA GLU A 94 14.32 5.76 -9.60
C GLU A 94 15.69 6.32 -9.28
N TYR A 95 15.76 7.06 -8.18
CA TYR A 95 17.03 7.53 -7.62
C TYR A 95 17.05 7.08 -6.16
N GLY A 96 18.02 6.27 -5.79
CA GLY A 96 17.97 5.61 -4.50
C GLY A 96 19.22 5.70 -3.65
N LYS A 97 19.55 6.88 -3.11
CA LYS A 97 20.64 7.01 -2.14
C LYS A 97 20.35 6.32 -0.82
N MET A 98 19.09 6.21 -0.44
CA MET A 98 18.67 5.59 0.81
C MET A 98 18.47 4.08 0.72
N LYS A 99 18.54 3.55 -0.48
CA LYS A 99 18.41 2.11 -0.69
C LYS A 99 19.81 1.47 -0.62
N ASN A 100 19.92 0.46 0.17
CA ASN A 100 21.17 -0.29 0.32
C ASN A 100 21.01 -1.70 -0.16
#